data_ce571bcf7bf710118daa0c79f2dbed20
#
_entry.id   ce571bcf7bf710118daa0c79f2dbed20
#
_cell.length_a   1.000
_cell.length_b   1.000
_cell.length_c   1.000
_cell.angle_alpha   90.00
_cell.angle_beta   90.00
_cell.angle_gamma   90.00
#
_symmetry.space_group_name_H-M   'P 1'
#
loop_
_entity.id
_entity.type
_entity.pdbx_description
1 polymer ?
#
loop_
_entity_poly.entity_id
_entity_poly.type
_entity_poly.pdbx_seq_one_letter_code
_entity_poly.pdbx_strand_id
1 'polypeptide(L)'
;MRFVLPAIFSVAALGSNAVLAQGYSDQYNKCLNTSYGQTATVKKCVDKELKTQGKILSKNYKKYLKNSGDNQGSVKQQHQLWENRLNQQCYYNVSSASIELRQAKCVLEMTMERAYYYQTKQLAYR
;
A
#
# COMPACT_ATOMS: atom_id res chain seq x y z
N MET A 1 10.15 53.52 25.70
CA MET A 1 9.83 52.14 26.12
C MET A 1 9.66 51.28 24.89
N ARG A 2 10.62 50.42 24.65
CA ARG A 2 10.58 49.50 23.51
C ARG A 2 10.15 48.15 24.02
N PHE A 3 8.94 47.75 23.68
CA PHE A 3 8.49 46.39 23.91
C PHE A 3 8.97 45.54 22.75
N VAL A 4 9.95 44.71 23.00
CA VAL A 4 10.37 43.67 22.10
C VAL A 4 9.51 42.44 22.42
N LEU A 5 8.56 42.15 21.55
CA LEU A 5 7.81 40.90 21.59
C LEU A 5 8.70 39.80 21.03
N PRO A 6 8.97 38.72 21.74
CA PRO A 6 9.58 37.57 21.14
C PRO A 6 8.54 36.86 20.26
N ALA A 7 8.81 36.81 19.00
CA ALA A 7 8.08 35.97 18.07
C ALA A 7 8.35 34.49 18.45
N ILE A 8 7.37 33.87 19.04
CA ILE A 8 7.40 32.42 19.25
C ILE A 8 7.08 31.79 17.91
N PHE A 9 8.13 31.37 17.21
CA PHE A 9 7.97 30.45 16.08
C PHE A 9 7.61 29.07 16.63
N SER A 10 6.33 28.81 16.70
CA SER A 10 5.86 27.44 16.86
C SER A 10 6.17 26.70 15.57
N VAL A 11 7.28 26.01 15.54
CA VAL A 11 7.52 24.99 14.53
C VAL A 11 6.53 23.88 14.84
N ALA A 12 5.39 23.89 14.17
CA ALA A 12 4.54 22.75 14.11
C ALA A 12 5.34 21.66 13.38
N ALA A 13 5.91 20.76 14.13
CA ALA A 13 6.39 19.51 13.60
C ALA A 13 5.17 18.81 13.00
N LEU A 14 4.97 19.00 11.71
CA LEU A 14 4.03 18.21 10.95
C LEU A 14 4.53 16.77 11.02
N GLY A 15 4.04 16.05 12.01
CA GLY A 15 4.27 14.63 12.12
C GLY A 15 3.84 14.00 10.80
N SER A 16 4.79 13.39 10.14
CA SER A 16 4.64 12.73 8.84
C SER A 16 3.77 11.47 8.91
N ASN A 17 2.71 11.50 9.69
CA ASN A 17 1.82 10.35 9.87
C ASN A 17 1.02 10.01 8.60
N ALA A 18 0.85 10.96 7.70
CA ALA A 18 0.19 10.75 6.42
C ALA A 18 0.99 9.85 5.48
N VAL A 19 2.30 9.78 5.66
CA VAL A 19 3.21 8.99 4.82
C VAL A 19 3.01 7.49 5.02
N LEU A 20 2.49 7.10 6.18
CA LEU A 20 2.37 5.69 6.55
C LEU A 20 1.23 4.97 5.83
N ALA A 21 0.36 5.73 5.19
CA ALA A 21 -0.88 5.14 4.74
C ALA A 21 -0.76 4.47 3.39
N GLN A 22 0.12 4.92 2.47
CA GLN A 22 -0.02 4.50 1.08
C GLN A 22 1.23 4.55 0.23
N GLY A 23 2.34 4.93 0.84
CA GLY A 23 3.57 5.09 0.10
C GLY A 23 4.22 3.75 -0.23
N TYR A 24 4.87 3.70 -1.36
CA TYR A 24 5.88 2.69 -1.61
C TYR A 24 6.98 2.77 -0.55
N SER A 25 7.58 1.63 -0.22
CA SER A 25 8.71 1.61 0.71
C SER A 25 9.94 2.36 0.15
N ASP A 26 10.80 2.83 1.05
CA ASP A 26 12.05 3.45 0.65
C ASP A 26 12.94 2.48 -0.14
N GLN A 27 12.92 1.20 0.20
CA GLN A 27 13.62 0.16 -0.52
C GLN A 27 13.15 0.04 -1.96
N TYR A 28 11.85 0.15 -2.21
CA TYR A 28 11.30 0.15 -3.56
C TYR A 28 11.79 1.33 -4.37
N ASN A 29 11.74 2.52 -3.81
CA ASN A 29 12.22 3.74 -4.46
C ASN A 29 13.71 3.67 -4.78
N LYS A 30 14.52 3.19 -3.85
CA LYS A 30 15.97 2.96 -4.08
C LYS A 30 16.22 1.92 -5.15
N CYS A 31 15.46 0.83 -5.14
CA CYS A 31 15.54 -0.22 -6.14
C CYS A 31 15.24 0.32 -7.55
N LEU A 32 14.17 1.11 -7.69
CA LEU A 32 13.82 1.73 -8.97
C LEU A 32 14.89 2.70 -9.45
N ASN A 33 15.45 3.51 -8.57
CA ASN A 33 16.50 4.47 -8.91
C ASN A 33 17.77 3.79 -9.43
N THR A 34 18.06 2.59 -8.99
CA THR A 34 19.23 1.81 -9.43
C THR A 34 18.93 0.85 -10.57
N SER A 35 17.69 0.76 -11.01
CA SER A 35 17.28 -0.14 -12.09
C SER A 35 17.57 0.42 -13.49
N TYR A 36 17.76 1.73 -13.61
CA TYR A 36 17.96 2.45 -14.88
C TYR A 36 16.86 2.15 -15.91
N GLY A 37 15.65 1.88 -15.44
CA GLY A 37 14.52 1.60 -16.31
C GLY A 37 14.53 0.24 -17.01
N GLN A 38 15.48 -0.63 -16.67
CA GLN A 38 15.55 -1.98 -17.27
C GLN A 38 14.39 -2.84 -16.79
N THR A 39 13.60 -3.35 -17.74
CA THR A 39 12.36 -4.09 -17.45
C THR A 39 12.53 -5.22 -16.46
N ALA A 40 13.54 -6.07 -16.64
CA ALA A 40 13.79 -7.20 -15.75
C ALA A 40 14.16 -6.75 -14.33
N THR A 41 14.94 -5.67 -14.20
CA THR A 41 15.36 -5.13 -12.91
C THR A 41 14.18 -4.43 -12.21
N VAL A 42 13.42 -3.65 -12.94
CA VAL A 42 12.19 -3.01 -12.42
C VAL A 42 11.22 -4.08 -11.91
N LYS A 43 11.05 -5.18 -12.65
CA LYS A 43 10.18 -6.28 -12.19
C LYS A 43 10.64 -6.87 -10.87
N LYS A 44 11.93 -7.05 -10.67
CA LYS A 44 12.47 -7.52 -9.38
C LYS A 44 12.14 -6.55 -8.24
N CYS A 45 12.22 -5.24 -8.49
CA CYS A 45 11.83 -4.22 -7.52
C CYS A 45 10.33 -4.33 -7.17
N VAL A 46 9.48 -4.49 -8.19
CA VAL A 46 8.04 -4.67 -8.01
C VAL A 46 7.72 -5.93 -7.21
N ASP A 47 8.37 -7.05 -7.53
CA ASP A 47 8.15 -8.31 -6.82
C ASP A 47 8.53 -8.22 -5.33
N LYS A 48 9.61 -7.53 -5.01
CA LYS A 48 10.01 -7.30 -3.62
C LYS A 48 9.00 -6.41 -2.88
N GLU A 49 8.56 -5.35 -3.52
CA GLU A 49 7.56 -4.45 -2.93
C GLU A 49 6.22 -5.16 -2.75
N LEU A 50 5.85 -6.03 -3.67
CA LEU A 50 4.63 -6.83 -3.55
C LEU A 50 4.66 -7.73 -2.30
N LYS A 51 5.80 -8.33 -1.99
CA LYS A 51 5.96 -9.09 -0.73
C LYS A 51 5.77 -8.21 0.50
N THR A 52 6.36 -7.02 0.49
CA THR A 52 6.23 -6.06 1.59
C THR A 52 4.77 -5.61 1.76
N GLN A 53 4.14 -5.20 0.69
CA GLN A 53 2.76 -4.71 0.71
C GLN A 53 1.75 -5.84 1.00
N GLY A 54 2.04 -7.05 0.55
CA GLY A 54 1.23 -8.24 0.87
C GLY A 54 1.22 -8.57 2.36
N LYS A 55 2.34 -8.39 3.05
CA LYS A 55 2.40 -8.55 4.50
C LYS A 55 1.57 -7.48 5.23
N ILE A 56 1.63 -6.25 4.76
CA ILE A 56 0.83 -5.14 5.30
C ILE A 56 -0.66 -5.42 5.09
N LEU A 57 -1.04 -5.83 3.89
CA LEU A 57 -2.42 -6.23 3.58
C LEU A 57 -2.91 -7.33 4.52
N SER A 58 -2.15 -8.40 4.67
CA SER A 58 -2.52 -9.52 5.53
C SER A 58 -2.69 -9.10 6.99
N LYS A 59 -1.78 -8.29 7.50
CA LYS A 59 -1.85 -7.76 8.87
C LYS A 59 -3.09 -6.89 9.07
N ASN A 60 -3.34 -5.97 8.16
CA ASN A 60 -4.48 -5.05 8.24
C ASN A 60 -5.81 -5.80 8.11
N TYR A 61 -5.88 -6.77 7.20
CA TYR A 61 -7.05 -7.63 7.02
C TYR A 61 -7.38 -8.42 8.29
N LYS A 62 -6.38 -9.07 8.89
CA LYS A 62 -6.56 -9.86 10.12
C LYS A 62 -7.06 -9.00 11.27
N LYS A 63 -6.53 -7.78 11.42
CA LYS A 63 -7.01 -6.85 12.45
C LYS A 63 -8.46 -6.43 12.21
N TYR A 64 -8.77 -6.06 10.97
CA TYR A 64 -10.13 -5.68 10.61
C TYR A 64 -11.12 -6.82 10.84
N LEU A 65 -10.76 -8.02 10.40
CA LEU A 65 -11.56 -9.22 10.60
C LEU A 65 -11.81 -9.48 12.10
N LYS A 66 -10.76 -9.44 12.91
CA LYS A 66 -10.85 -9.64 14.36
C LYS A 66 -11.80 -8.66 15.03
N ASN A 67 -11.80 -7.41 14.57
CA ASN A 67 -12.62 -6.34 15.15
C ASN A 67 -14.03 -6.26 14.56
N SER A 68 -14.38 -7.14 13.62
CA SER A 68 -15.66 -7.09 12.92
C SER A 68 -16.78 -7.85 13.61
N GLY A 69 -16.50 -8.58 14.69
CA GLY A 69 -17.52 -9.29 15.48
C GLY A 69 -18.43 -10.16 14.62
N ASP A 70 -19.72 -9.91 14.65
CA ASP A 70 -20.73 -10.66 13.91
C ASP A 70 -20.65 -10.46 12.38
N ASN A 71 -19.90 -9.47 11.92
CA ASN A 71 -19.72 -9.17 10.50
C ASN A 71 -18.53 -9.91 9.86
N GLN A 72 -17.87 -10.80 10.58
CA GLN A 72 -16.70 -11.51 10.05
C GLN A 72 -16.99 -12.29 8.77
N GLY A 73 -18.16 -12.91 8.67
CA GLY A 73 -18.57 -13.62 7.46
C GLY A 73 -18.66 -12.70 6.25
N SER A 74 -19.24 -11.53 6.43
CA SER A 74 -19.32 -10.50 5.38
C SER A 74 -17.94 -9.98 4.98
N VAL A 75 -17.08 -9.73 5.94
CA VAL A 75 -15.69 -9.27 5.70
C VAL A 75 -14.91 -10.29 4.88
N LYS A 76 -15.00 -11.57 5.23
CA LYS A 76 -14.37 -12.65 4.46
C LYS A 76 -14.88 -12.73 3.03
N GLN A 77 -16.18 -12.61 2.85
CA GLN A 77 -16.81 -12.62 1.52
C GLN A 77 -16.33 -11.43 0.68
N GLN A 78 -16.27 -10.24 1.26
CA GLN A 78 -15.78 -9.05 0.57
C GLN A 78 -14.32 -9.18 0.16
N HIS A 79 -13.50 -9.78 1.01
CA HIS A 79 -12.09 -10.05 0.70
C HIS A 79 -11.96 -11.03 -0.47
N GLN A 80 -12.75 -12.08 -0.47
CA GLN A 80 -12.76 -13.07 -1.56
C GLN A 80 -13.21 -12.44 -2.88
N LEU A 81 -14.22 -11.57 -2.86
CA LEU A 81 -14.66 -10.82 -4.04
C LEU A 81 -13.55 -9.91 -4.57
N TRP A 82 -12.78 -9.29 -3.67
CA TRP A 82 -11.63 -8.51 -4.07
C TRP A 82 -10.55 -9.37 -4.73
N GLU A 83 -10.23 -10.53 -4.17
CA GLU A 83 -9.28 -11.48 -4.79
C GLU A 83 -9.71 -11.89 -6.19
N ASN A 84 -10.99 -12.16 -6.39
CA ASN A 84 -11.55 -12.48 -7.70
C ASN A 84 -11.38 -11.32 -8.69
N ARG A 85 -11.62 -10.08 -8.25
CA ARG A 85 -11.39 -8.90 -9.09
C ARG A 85 -9.92 -8.72 -9.42
N LEU A 86 -9.03 -8.95 -8.46
CA LEU A 86 -7.58 -8.93 -8.69
C LEU A 86 -7.20 -9.89 -9.82
N ASN A 87 -7.69 -11.13 -9.75
CA ASN A 87 -7.43 -12.15 -10.74
C ASN A 87 -7.96 -11.75 -12.12
N GLN A 88 -9.16 -11.20 -12.19
CA GLN A 88 -9.76 -10.77 -13.44
C GLN A 88 -9.06 -9.58 -14.08
N GLN A 89 -8.62 -8.62 -13.28
CA GLN A 89 -8.03 -7.38 -13.76
C GLN A 89 -6.54 -7.48 -14.07
N CYS A 90 -5.80 -8.26 -13.30
CA CYS A 90 -4.35 -8.28 -13.38
C CYS A 90 -3.77 -9.50 -14.10
N TYR A 91 -4.42 -10.66 -14.01
CA TYR A 91 -3.88 -11.88 -14.60
C TYR A 91 -4.42 -12.07 -16.02
N TYR A 92 -3.57 -11.86 -17.00
CA TYR A 92 -3.82 -12.03 -18.42
C TYR A 92 -2.64 -12.75 -19.06
N ASN A 93 -2.77 -13.14 -20.32
CA ASN A 93 -1.71 -13.86 -21.02
C ASN A 93 -0.44 -13.02 -21.10
N VAL A 94 0.65 -13.54 -20.52
CA VAL A 94 1.96 -12.92 -20.55
C VAL A 94 2.70 -13.39 -21.81
N SER A 95 2.89 -12.48 -22.77
CA SER A 95 3.56 -12.73 -24.03
C SER A 95 4.93 -12.07 -24.14
N SER A 96 5.30 -11.20 -23.19
CA SER A 96 6.57 -10.49 -23.17
C SER A 96 6.95 -10.06 -21.75
N ALA A 97 8.22 -9.72 -21.56
CA ALA A 97 8.71 -9.18 -20.29
C ALA A 97 8.01 -7.87 -19.89
N SER A 98 7.66 -7.07 -20.87
CA SER A 98 6.93 -5.79 -20.66
C SER A 98 5.52 -6.05 -20.13
N ILE A 99 4.82 -7.04 -20.65
CA ILE A 99 3.48 -7.44 -20.20
C ILE A 99 3.54 -8.08 -18.81
N GLU A 100 4.56 -8.89 -18.56
CA GLU A 100 4.80 -9.47 -17.24
C GLU A 100 5.02 -8.39 -16.18
N LEU A 101 5.79 -7.36 -16.50
CA LEU A 101 5.98 -6.21 -15.60
C LEU A 101 4.67 -5.45 -15.36
N ARG A 102 3.87 -5.25 -16.41
CA ARG A 102 2.56 -4.59 -16.29
C ARG A 102 1.64 -5.38 -15.36
N GLN A 103 1.61 -6.70 -15.50
CA GLN A 103 0.85 -7.56 -14.60
C GLN A 103 1.32 -7.43 -13.15
N ALA A 104 2.62 -7.48 -12.91
CA ALA A 104 3.18 -7.34 -11.57
C ALA A 104 2.83 -5.99 -10.93
N LYS A 105 2.89 -4.90 -11.69
CA LYS A 105 2.49 -3.56 -11.23
C LYS A 105 0.99 -3.50 -10.92
N CYS A 106 0.15 -4.10 -11.73
CA CYS A 106 -1.29 -4.19 -11.49
C CYS A 106 -1.58 -4.86 -10.14
N VAL A 107 -0.96 -6.01 -9.88
CA VAL A 107 -1.11 -6.74 -8.61
C VAL A 107 -0.62 -5.90 -7.43
N LEU A 108 0.51 -5.23 -7.58
CA LEU A 108 1.08 -4.37 -6.54
C LEU A 108 0.13 -3.22 -6.18
N GLU A 109 -0.37 -2.51 -7.17
CA GLU A 109 -1.27 -1.37 -6.97
C GLU A 109 -2.58 -1.79 -6.28
N MET A 110 -3.19 -2.87 -6.73
CA MET A 110 -4.42 -3.39 -6.10
C MET A 110 -4.18 -3.87 -4.68
N THR A 111 -3.03 -4.48 -4.41
CA THR A 111 -2.63 -4.93 -3.07
C THR A 111 -2.47 -3.74 -2.12
N MET A 112 -1.78 -2.69 -2.55
CA MET A 112 -1.59 -1.47 -1.75
C MET A 112 -2.91 -0.77 -1.46
N GLU A 113 -3.76 -0.64 -2.46
CA GLU A 113 -5.08 -0.04 -2.33
C GLU A 113 -5.94 -0.82 -1.33
N ARG A 114 -5.91 -2.14 -1.37
CA ARG A 114 -6.68 -2.97 -0.44
C ARG A 114 -6.11 -2.93 0.98
N ALA A 115 -4.80 -2.91 1.13
CA ALA A 115 -4.16 -2.73 2.43
C ALA A 115 -4.60 -1.42 3.10
N TYR A 116 -4.65 -0.35 2.33
CA TYR A 116 -5.14 0.94 2.79
C TYR A 116 -6.63 0.91 3.14
N TYR A 117 -7.45 0.25 2.33
CA TYR A 117 -8.87 0.07 2.61
C TYR A 117 -9.10 -0.54 4.00
N TYR A 118 -8.39 -1.62 4.33
CA TYR A 118 -8.51 -2.25 5.64
C TYR A 118 -7.98 -1.37 6.76
N GLN A 119 -6.94 -0.62 6.53
CA GLN A 119 -6.41 0.33 7.51
C GLN A 119 -7.42 1.42 7.84
N THR A 120 -8.07 2.00 6.84
CA THR A 120 -9.09 3.03 7.05
C THR A 120 -10.33 2.50 7.77
N LYS A 121 -10.72 1.26 7.50
CA LYS A 121 -11.84 0.61 8.18
C LYS A 121 -11.56 0.39 9.67
N GLN A 122 -10.33 0.07 10.04
CA GLN A 122 -9.95 -0.04 11.46
C GLN A 122 -10.08 1.29 12.19
N LEU A 123 -9.74 2.40 11.57
CA LEU A 123 -9.85 3.73 12.17
C LEU A 123 -11.30 4.14 12.40
N ALA A 124 -12.24 3.64 11.62
CA ALA A 124 -13.67 3.95 11.74
C ALA A 124 -14.33 3.32 12.98
N TYR A 125 -13.68 2.32 13.60
CA TYR A 125 -14.20 1.62 14.79
C TYR A 125 -13.59 2.08 16.10
N ARG A 126 -12.86 3.19 16.10
CA ARG A 126 -12.30 3.78 17.32
C ARG A 126 -13.22 4.81 17.94
#